data_a66447a645343809fc1fe8afca2e5182
#
_entry.id   a66447a645343809fc1fe8afca2e5182
#
_cell.length_a   1.000
_cell.length_b   1.000
_cell.length_c   1.000
_cell.angle_alpha   90.00
_cell.angle_beta   90.00
_cell.angle_gamma   90.00
#
_symmetry.space_group_name_H-M   'P 1'
#
loop_
_entity.id
_entity.type
_entity.pdbx_description
1 polymer ?
#
loop_
_entity_poly.entity_id
_entity_poly.type
_entity_poly.pdbx_seq_one_letter_code
_entity_poly.pdbx_strand_id
1 'polypeptide(L)'
;MPSDAASEGARYRAFISYSHADAAFGRRLHRWLEGYGVPGRLVGRPTARGPVPRRLSPIFRDREELPADGDLSAQVRAALAQSAALVVVCSPRAAASPWVGREVALFRELHPDRPVLAALIDGEPADAFPEILRAGGAEPLAADFRDGRDGARLGLLKLVAGIVGVGLDELVQRDTQRRLRGVMAVTAGSLAAMVAMGVLTLFALNARAEAERERAKAEGLVEFMITDLREKLKGVGRLDVMSTVNQRALGYYADQDLERLPAASLERRAEILHAIGEDLEAGGNLDRALAQFREARRTTAALLAADPDDPDRIYAHAQSEYWVAFIDWRKGRIAAARAGLERYAELAGRLLVIDPKNPDWLMEGGYAESNLGTLQLRDTGDAKGAEGAFARSLAHFRAAERIKPGSAASDIADAYAWIADSRRAQGRFDEARAARVEEARILDQLQAADPRDVTHARDLLGNAVGQAQIDFDAGQPRAAWIRLEQTWGRARTLAASDPQNARLARQRIAVGVFMARAVVAAGGPSEKARAGLAECQSRLAQEDEEVRDLCAVAAARLARAEARPTDPAYDYLRRNRERMTKSRLSEQWGVDFSREINSLG
;
A
#
# COMPACT_ATOMS: atom_id res chain seq x y z
N MET A 1 82.92 32.01 -30.16
CA MET A 1 82.50 31.75 -28.75
C MET A 1 81.76 32.96 -28.24
N PRO A 2 80.45 32.98 -28.13
CA PRO A 2 79.76 34.07 -27.41
C PRO A 2 79.57 33.64 -25.96
N SER A 3 79.84 34.54 -25.06
CA SER A 3 79.98 34.42 -23.62
C SER A 3 78.78 33.92 -22.88
N ASP A 4 78.98 32.87 -22.06
CA ASP A 4 78.05 32.25 -21.08
C ASP A 4 77.73 33.18 -19.87
N ALA A 5 77.86 34.52 -20.00
CA ALA A 5 77.83 35.45 -18.87
C ALA A 5 76.48 36.15 -18.60
N ALA A 6 75.39 35.82 -19.33
CA ALA A 6 74.20 36.70 -19.27
C ALA A 6 73.11 36.31 -18.25
N SER A 7 73.19 35.19 -17.51
CA SER A 7 72.10 34.78 -16.56
C SER A 7 72.56 34.31 -15.16
N GLU A 8 73.83 34.20 -14.88
CA GLU A 8 74.36 33.82 -13.55
C GLU A 8 74.39 35.02 -12.59
N GLY A 9 73.27 35.48 -12.04
CA GLY A 9 73.27 36.54 -11.03
C GLY A 9 71.92 37.24 -10.81
N ALA A 10 70.96 37.03 -11.68
CA ALA A 10 69.66 37.69 -11.50
C ALA A 10 68.82 37.02 -10.41
N ARG A 11 68.55 37.73 -9.34
CA ARG A 11 67.66 37.26 -8.23
C ARG A 11 66.21 37.19 -8.67
N TYR A 12 65.77 38.17 -9.48
CA TYR A 12 64.38 38.29 -9.94
C TYR A 12 64.29 37.90 -11.41
N ARG A 13 63.27 37.15 -11.79
CA ARG A 13 63.00 36.76 -13.19
C ARG A 13 62.51 37.96 -14.02
N ALA A 14 61.81 38.89 -13.39
CA ALA A 14 61.45 40.17 -13.98
C ALA A 14 61.18 41.21 -12.88
N PHE A 15 61.33 42.49 -13.27
CA PHE A 15 60.82 43.61 -12.52
C PHE A 15 59.57 44.15 -13.22
N ILE A 16 58.49 44.44 -12.49
CA ILE A 16 57.31 45.09 -13.04
C ILE A 16 57.31 46.57 -12.69
N SER A 17 57.48 47.38 -13.69
CA SER A 17 57.37 48.83 -13.61
C SER A 17 55.97 49.28 -14.00
N TYR A 18 55.32 50.11 -13.20
CA TYR A 18 53.98 50.61 -13.45
C TYR A 18 53.69 51.94 -12.80
N SER A 19 52.75 52.71 -13.36
CA SER A 19 52.24 53.90 -12.69
C SER A 19 51.42 53.56 -11.45
N HIS A 20 51.51 54.38 -10.40
CA HIS A 20 50.71 54.17 -9.17
C HIS A 20 49.19 53.99 -9.47
N ALA A 21 48.69 54.70 -10.46
CA ALA A 21 47.33 54.63 -10.91
C ALA A 21 46.99 53.24 -11.51
N ASP A 22 48.00 52.47 -11.97
CA ASP A 22 47.82 51.12 -12.58
C ASP A 22 48.15 49.97 -11.62
N ALA A 23 48.31 50.30 -10.31
CA ALA A 23 48.71 49.34 -9.28
C ALA A 23 47.78 48.09 -9.21
N ALA A 24 46.48 48.22 -9.49
CA ALA A 24 45.56 47.10 -9.52
C ALA A 24 45.93 46.06 -10.59
N PHE A 25 46.32 46.53 -11.78
CA PHE A 25 46.80 45.65 -12.85
C PHE A 25 48.17 45.07 -12.52
N GLY A 26 49.09 45.90 -12.00
CA GLY A 26 50.41 45.44 -11.57
C GLY A 26 50.35 44.30 -10.56
N ARG A 27 49.47 44.38 -9.54
CA ARG A 27 49.19 43.25 -8.57
C ARG A 27 48.66 42.00 -9.24
N ARG A 28 47.76 42.16 -10.20
CA ARG A 28 47.17 41.03 -10.94
C ARG A 28 48.20 40.37 -11.85
N LEU A 29 48.98 41.16 -12.59
CA LEU A 29 50.03 40.69 -13.47
C LEU A 29 51.14 39.95 -12.69
N HIS A 30 51.54 40.45 -11.54
CA HIS A 30 52.52 39.84 -10.65
C HIS A 30 52.03 38.42 -10.25
N ARG A 31 50.79 38.29 -9.73
CA ARG A 31 50.21 36.98 -9.37
C ARG A 31 50.12 36.03 -10.55
N TRP A 32 49.80 36.54 -11.73
CA TRP A 32 49.69 35.70 -12.93
C TRP A 32 51.06 35.17 -13.37
N LEU A 33 52.08 36.00 -13.36
CA LEU A 33 53.44 35.61 -13.75
C LEU A 33 54.05 34.65 -12.74
N GLU A 34 53.97 34.92 -11.43
CA GLU A 34 54.49 34.03 -10.39
C GLU A 34 53.73 32.68 -10.33
N GLY A 35 52.41 32.68 -10.51
CA GLY A 35 51.58 31.49 -10.56
C GLY A 35 51.72 30.66 -11.83
N TYR A 36 52.35 31.22 -12.87
CA TYR A 36 52.46 30.53 -14.15
C TYR A 36 53.44 29.35 -14.11
N GLY A 37 52.91 28.15 -14.31
CA GLY A 37 53.69 26.91 -14.42
C GLY A 37 54.14 26.70 -15.88
N VAL A 38 55.46 26.87 -16.14
CA VAL A 38 56.02 26.62 -17.47
C VAL A 38 55.80 25.15 -17.86
N PRO A 39 55.34 24.84 -19.12
CA PRO A 39 55.19 23.47 -19.59
C PRO A 39 56.44 22.61 -19.37
N GLY A 40 56.32 21.45 -18.74
CA GLY A 40 57.43 20.60 -18.29
C GLY A 40 58.48 20.26 -19.35
N ARG A 41 58.11 20.20 -20.64
CA ARG A 41 59.05 19.95 -21.77
C ARG A 41 59.91 21.15 -22.13
N LEU A 42 59.53 22.34 -21.71
CA LEU A 42 60.31 23.53 -21.90
C LEU A 42 61.25 23.78 -20.73
N VAL A 43 60.95 23.20 -19.57
CA VAL A 43 61.76 23.35 -18.34
C VAL A 43 63.16 22.77 -18.56
N GLY A 44 64.19 23.55 -18.24
CA GLY A 44 65.57 23.15 -18.41
C GLY A 44 66.14 23.37 -19.82
N ARG A 45 65.31 23.70 -20.82
CA ARG A 45 65.76 23.96 -22.18
C ARG A 45 66.65 25.21 -22.21
N PRO A 46 67.85 25.18 -22.83
CA PRO A 46 68.68 26.33 -22.98
C PRO A 46 68.08 27.36 -23.95
N THR A 47 68.06 28.62 -23.56
CA THR A 47 67.64 29.76 -24.40
C THR A 47 68.70 30.85 -24.33
N ALA A 48 68.56 31.85 -25.19
CA ALA A 48 69.42 33.00 -25.13
C ALA A 48 69.34 33.75 -23.77
N ARG A 49 68.38 33.40 -22.90
CA ARG A 49 68.11 33.98 -21.58
C ARG A 49 68.40 33.06 -20.43
N GLY A 50 69.13 31.96 -20.69
CA GLY A 50 69.44 30.92 -19.75
C GLY A 50 68.40 29.74 -19.79
N PRO A 51 68.55 28.73 -18.93
CA PRO A 51 67.67 27.61 -18.89
C PRO A 51 66.27 28.04 -18.43
N VAL A 52 65.24 27.51 -19.14
CA VAL A 52 63.82 27.79 -18.86
C VAL A 52 63.46 27.30 -17.47
N PRO A 53 62.98 28.16 -16.55
CA PRO A 53 62.62 27.77 -15.20
C PRO A 53 61.27 27.05 -15.15
N ARG A 54 61.04 26.30 -14.10
CA ARG A 54 59.71 25.65 -13.85
C ARG A 54 58.63 26.66 -13.51
N ARG A 55 59.01 27.79 -12.85
CA ARG A 55 58.15 28.91 -12.49
C ARG A 55 58.92 30.20 -12.68
N LEU A 56 58.21 31.31 -12.89
CA LEU A 56 58.79 32.63 -13.08
C LEU A 56 59.03 33.37 -11.74
N SER A 57 58.78 32.75 -10.62
CA SER A 57 59.05 33.34 -9.29
C SER A 57 60.55 33.25 -8.97
N PRO A 58 61.10 34.24 -8.28
CA PRO A 58 60.48 35.50 -7.84
C PRO A 58 60.43 36.56 -8.90
N ILE A 59 59.39 37.39 -8.90
CA ILE A 59 59.21 38.59 -9.71
C ILE A 59 59.14 39.77 -8.76
N PHE A 60 59.93 40.79 -9.03
CA PHE A 60 59.91 42.02 -8.23
C PHE A 60 58.83 42.99 -8.73
N ARG A 61 58.10 43.58 -7.79
CA ARG A 61 57.10 44.60 -8.07
C ARG A 61 57.31 45.79 -7.18
N ASP A 62 57.40 46.95 -7.79
CA ASP A 62 57.68 48.24 -7.11
C ASP A 62 56.68 48.50 -5.95
N ARG A 63 57.19 49.15 -4.88
CA ARG A 63 56.51 49.72 -3.69
C ARG A 63 55.92 48.78 -2.60
N GLU A 64 55.55 47.61 -2.86
CA GLU A 64 54.96 46.72 -1.79
C GLU A 64 56.01 45.79 -1.17
N GLU A 65 57.11 45.57 -1.80
CA GLU A 65 58.18 44.68 -1.32
C GLU A 65 59.37 45.48 -0.65
N LEU A 66 59.24 46.79 -0.57
CA LEU A 66 60.27 47.63 0.04
C LEU A 66 59.93 47.89 1.52
N PRO A 67 60.91 47.74 2.45
CA PRO A 67 60.72 48.11 3.83
C PRO A 67 60.54 49.62 3.96
N ALA A 68 59.84 50.11 4.97
CA ALA A 68 59.45 51.48 5.19
C ALA A 68 60.64 52.42 5.55
N ASP A 69 61.89 51.97 5.45
CA ASP A 69 63.07 52.67 5.89
C ASP A 69 64.15 52.67 4.80
N GLY A 70 64.75 53.85 4.54
CA GLY A 70 65.93 54.03 3.66
C GLY A 70 65.66 54.69 2.31
N ASP A 71 66.74 54.94 1.55
CA ASP A 71 66.72 55.57 0.23
C ASP A 71 65.99 54.69 -0.80
N LEU A 72 64.72 55.03 -1.11
CA LEU A 72 63.85 54.35 -2.07
C LEU A 72 64.52 54.18 -3.44
N SER A 73 65.34 55.16 -3.84
CA SER A 73 66.13 55.15 -5.09
C SER A 73 67.18 54.06 -5.12
N ALA A 74 67.84 53.80 -3.99
CA ALA A 74 68.87 52.74 -3.90
C ALA A 74 68.31 51.34 -3.97
N GLN A 75 67.17 51.11 -3.33
CA GLN A 75 66.52 49.78 -3.31
C GLN A 75 65.92 49.42 -4.69
N VAL A 76 65.26 50.35 -5.36
CA VAL A 76 64.75 50.16 -6.74
C VAL A 76 65.94 49.93 -7.70
N ARG A 77 67.03 50.66 -7.57
CA ARG A 77 68.25 50.42 -8.36
C ARG A 77 68.81 49.03 -8.14
N ALA A 78 68.86 48.54 -6.90
CA ALA A 78 69.34 47.22 -6.56
C ALA A 78 68.44 46.13 -7.12
N ALA A 79 67.11 46.31 -7.09
CA ALA A 79 66.14 45.35 -7.66
C ALA A 79 66.21 45.31 -9.19
N LEU A 80 66.31 46.45 -9.84
CA LEU A 80 66.54 46.55 -11.30
C LEU A 80 67.84 45.86 -11.72
N ALA A 81 68.92 46.11 -10.98
CA ALA A 81 70.21 45.45 -11.24
C ALA A 81 70.19 43.95 -11.13
N GLN A 82 69.30 43.38 -10.26
CA GLN A 82 69.12 41.94 -10.01
C GLN A 82 67.99 41.33 -10.82
N SER A 83 67.39 42.05 -11.78
CA SER A 83 66.24 41.53 -12.57
C SER A 83 66.71 41.11 -13.96
N ALA A 84 66.22 39.85 -14.38
CA ALA A 84 66.56 39.30 -15.69
C ALA A 84 65.79 39.97 -16.86
N ALA A 85 64.66 40.57 -16.59
CA ALA A 85 63.80 41.25 -17.54
C ALA A 85 63.11 42.43 -16.86
N LEU A 86 62.69 43.41 -17.66
CA LEU A 86 61.81 44.48 -17.23
C LEU A 86 60.48 44.36 -17.93
N VAL A 87 59.38 44.32 -17.20
CA VAL A 87 58.02 44.41 -17.73
C VAL A 87 57.46 45.77 -17.41
N VAL A 88 57.16 46.55 -18.42
CA VAL A 88 56.60 47.90 -18.28
C VAL A 88 55.12 47.85 -18.56
N VAL A 89 54.32 48.19 -17.55
CA VAL A 89 52.87 48.36 -17.73
C VAL A 89 52.64 49.69 -18.42
N CYS A 90 52.09 49.61 -19.63
CA CYS A 90 51.93 50.78 -20.51
C CYS A 90 50.46 51.24 -20.50
N SER A 91 50.29 52.52 -20.17
CA SER A 91 49.05 53.28 -20.19
C SER A 91 49.37 54.77 -20.39
N PRO A 92 48.38 55.60 -20.75
CA PRO A 92 48.64 57.07 -20.80
C PRO A 92 49.15 57.59 -19.45
N ARG A 93 48.79 57.02 -18.36
CA ARG A 93 49.25 57.34 -17.01
C ARG A 93 50.71 56.91 -16.77
N ALA A 94 51.08 55.78 -17.27
CA ALA A 94 52.43 55.25 -17.20
C ALA A 94 53.36 56.04 -18.12
N ALA A 95 52.92 56.44 -19.31
CA ALA A 95 53.66 57.29 -20.24
C ALA A 95 53.96 58.63 -19.63
N ALA A 96 53.06 59.25 -18.90
CA ALA A 96 53.24 60.53 -18.20
C ALA A 96 54.03 60.42 -16.88
N SER A 97 54.34 59.18 -16.43
CA SER A 97 55.05 58.98 -15.15
C SER A 97 56.54 59.13 -15.27
N PRO A 98 57.16 60.15 -14.60
CA PRO A 98 58.62 60.34 -14.61
C PRO A 98 59.38 59.15 -14.01
N TRP A 99 58.72 58.40 -13.12
CA TRP A 99 59.32 57.25 -12.45
C TRP A 99 59.48 56.08 -13.41
N VAL A 100 58.39 55.67 -14.15
CA VAL A 100 58.47 54.64 -15.14
C VAL A 100 59.54 54.89 -16.18
N GLY A 101 59.63 56.14 -16.66
CA GLY A 101 60.70 56.56 -17.60
C GLY A 101 62.10 56.38 -17.02
N ARG A 102 62.29 56.74 -15.74
CA ARG A 102 63.58 56.57 -15.06
C ARG A 102 63.95 55.10 -14.84
N GLU A 103 63.01 54.29 -14.45
CA GLU A 103 63.22 52.85 -14.26
C GLU A 103 63.62 52.17 -15.56
N VAL A 104 62.98 52.50 -16.69
CA VAL A 104 63.34 52.00 -18.00
C VAL A 104 64.72 52.47 -18.42
N ALA A 105 65.03 53.75 -18.22
CA ALA A 105 66.34 54.29 -18.53
C ALA A 105 67.44 53.57 -17.75
N LEU A 106 67.27 53.50 -16.44
CA LEU A 106 68.20 52.83 -15.54
C LEU A 106 68.40 51.36 -15.84
N PHE A 107 67.29 50.63 -16.17
CA PHE A 107 67.40 49.22 -16.54
C PHE A 107 68.20 49.02 -17.81
N ARG A 108 67.98 49.83 -18.83
CA ARG A 108 68.76 49.81 -20.08
C ARG A 108 70.22 50.17 -19.88
N GLU A 109 70.50 51.08 -18.99
CA GLU A 109 71.89 51.45 -18.62
C GLU A 109 72.61 50.29 -17.93
N LEU A 110 71.88 49.60 -16.97
CA LEU A 110 72.46 48.49 -16.23
C LEU A 110 72.54 47.22 -17.06
N HIS A 111 71.63 47.06 -18.02
CA HIS A 111 71.43 45.79 -18.76
C HIS A 111 71.10 46.08 -20.24
N PRO A 112 72.05 46.44 -21.08
CA PRO A 112 71.79 46.75 -22.51
C PRO A 112 71.16 45.59 -23.29
N ASP A 113 71.47 44.32 -22.90
CA ASP A 113 71.09 43.12 -23.63
C ASP A 113 69.85 42.40 -23.01
N ARG A 114 69.36 42.90 -21.85
CA ARG A 114 68.17 42.23 -21.21
C ARG A 114 66.87 42.81 -21.80
N PRO A 115 65.81 41.96 -21.88
CA PRO A 115 64.58 42.41 -22.51
C PRO A 115 63.78 43.38 -21.66
N VAL A 116 63.31 44.41 -22.34
CA VAL A 116 62.26 45.29 -21.85
C VAL A 116 60.98 44.96 -22.60
N LEU A 117 59.99 44.46 -21.86
CA LEU A 117 58.74 43.96 -22.39
C LEU A 117 57.59 44.90 -22.05
N ALA A 118 56.85 45.33 -23.04
CA ALA A 118 55.68 46.20 -22.86
C ALA A 118 54.39 45.41 -22.62
N ALA A 119 53.66 45.77 -21.59
CA ALA A 119 52.31 45.27 -21.30
C ALA A 119 51.33 46.44 -21.47
N LEU A 120 50.69 46.52 -22.62
CA LEU A 120 49.73 47.58 -22.95
C LEU A 120 48.35 47.23 -22.32
N ILE A 121 47.87 48.16 -21.48
CA ILE A 121 46.61 47.95 -20.73
C ILE A 121 45.52 48.96 -21.05
N ASP A 122 45.89 50.14 -21.49
CA ASP A 122 44.99 51.24 -21.77
C ASP A 122 45.64 52.23 -22.73
N GLY A 123 44.88 53.00 -23.52
CA GLY A 123 45.33 53.93 -24.51
C GLY A 123 45.86 53.29 -25.79
N GLU A 124 46.20 54.13 -26.81
CA GLU A 124 46.89 53.63 -28.01
C GLU A 124 48.40 53.64 -27.80
N PRO A 125 49.20 52.86 -28.53
CA PRO A 125 50.64 52.76 -28.37
C PRO A 125 51.34 54.12 -28.38
N ALA A 126 50.88 55.06 -29.22
CA ALA A 126 51.43 56.38 -29.31
C ALA A 126 51.34 57.21 -28.00
N ASP A 127 50.28 57.00 -27.24
CA ASP A 127 50.00 57.76 -26.01
C ASP A 127 50.33 56.97 -24.73
N ALA A 128 50.38 55.63 -24.83
CA ALA A 128 50.54 54.73 -23.68
C ALA A 128 52.03 54.36 -23.42
N PHE A 129 52.88 54.40 -24.42
CA PHE A 129 54.27 54.02 -24.21
C PHE A 129 55.11 55.24 -23.70
N PRO A 130 55.85 55.08 -22.61
CA PRO A 130 56.85 56.07 -22.20
C PRO A 130 57.78 56.43 -23.36
N GLU A 131 58.10 57.69 -23.50
CA GLU A 131 58.92 58.21 -24.58
C GLU A 131 60.25 57.45 -24.77
N ILE A 132 60.84 57.01 -23.67
CA ILE A 132 62.08 56.25 -23.66
C ILE A 132 61.94 54.86 -24.33
N LEU A 133 60.72 54.24 -24.33
CA LEU A 133 60.47 52.99 -25.04
C LEU A 133 60.40 53.24 -26.56
N ARG A 134 60.06 54.42 -27.01
CA ARG A 134 59.91 54.82 -28.41
C ARG A 134 61.19 55.35 -29.01
N ALA A 135 62.12 55.80 -28.15
CA ALA A 135 63.39 56.52 -28.57
C ALA A 135 64.37 55.66 -29.42
N GLY A 136 64.07 54.35 -29.66
CA GLY A 136 64.88 53.45 -30.50
C GLY A 136 64.44 53.36 -31.96
N GLY A 137 63.44 54.12 -32.42
CA GLY A 137 62.96 54.13 -33.81
C GLY A 137 62.06 52.96 -34.23
N ALA A 138 61.86 51.91 -33.41
CA ALA A 138 60.95 50.86 -33.63
C ALA A 138 59.93 50.73 -32.47
N GLU A 139 58.68 50.66 -32.79
CA GLU A 139 57.63 50.48 -31.78
C GLU A 139 57.83 49.10 -31.12
N PRO A 140 57.88 49.01 -29.77
CA PRO A 140 58.11 47.78 -29.08
C PRO A 140 56.92 46.86 -29.28
N LEU A 141 57.17 45.58 -29.59
CA LEU A 141 56.11 44.50 -29.59
C LEU A 141 55.54 44.37 -28.18
N ALA A 142 54.31 44.80 -28.01
CA ALA A 142 53.64 44.74 -26.73
C ALA A 142 52.76 43.53 -26.57
N ALA A 143 52.66 43.01 -25.35
CA ALA A 143 51.55 42.17 -24.94
C ALA A 143 50.34 43.07 -24.69
N ASP A 144 49.29 42.96 -25.52
CA ASP A 144 48.14 43.88 -25.49
C ASP A 144 46.98 43.27 -24.67
N PHE A 145 46.84 43.74 -23.43
CA PHE A 145 45.85 43.26 -22.50
C PHE A 145 44.46 43.92 -22.65
N ARG A 146 44.28 44.81 -23.62
CA ARG A 146 43.01 45.48 -23.87
C ARG A 146 41.98 44.53 -24.42
N ASP A 147 40.71 44.85 -24.18
CA ASP A 147 39.58 44.01 -24.67
C ASP A 147 39.55 44.03 -26.22
N GLY A 148 39.32 42.86 -26.80
CA GLY A 148 39.28 42.67 -28.24
C GLY A 148 40.67 42.60 -28.94
N ARG A 149 41.76 42.63 -28.16
CA ARG A 149 43.15 42.40 -28.62
C ARG A 149 43.66 41.04 -28.13
N ASP A 150 44.90 40.98 -27.62
CA ASP A 150 45.44 39.71 -27.08
C ASP A 150 44.65 39.21 -25.87
N GLY A 151 44.10 40.14 -25.06
CA GLY A 151 43.41 39.84 -23.81
C GLY A 151 44.34 39.28 -22.72
N ALA A 152 43.76 38.96 -21.57
CA ALA A 152 44.54 38.61 -20.38
C ALA A 152 45.43 37.36 -20.59
N ARG A 153 44.96 36.38 -21.36
CA ARG A 153 45.65 35.09 -21.49
C ARG A 153 46.79 35.13 -22.52
N LEU A 154 46.51 35.60 -23.73
CA LEU A 154 47.53 35.65 -24.78
C LEU A 154 48.56 36.70 -24.41
N GLY A 155 48.15 37.85 -23.84
CA GLY A 155 49.06 38.86 -23.31
C GLY A 155 50.00 38.29 -22.24
N LEU A 156 49.50 37.49 -21.29
CA LEU A 156 50.33 36.79 -20.32
C LEU A 156 51.33 35.85 -21.01
N LEU A 157 50.87 35.01 -21.98
CA LEU A 157 51.75 34.08 -22.70
C LEU A 157 52.83 34.82 -23.50
N LYS A 158 52.53 35.96 -24.09
CA LYS A 158 53.53 36.83 -24.76
C LYS A 158 54.61 37.35 -23.79
N LEU A 159 54.20 37.79 -22.61
CA LEU A 159 55.17 38.22 -21.57
C LEU A 159 56.01 37.03 -21.09
N VAL A 160 55.37 35.88 -20.82
CA VAL A 160 56.10 34.66 -20.44
C VAL A 160 57.11 34.28 -21.52
N ALA A 161 56.69 34.21 -22.79
CA ALA A 161 57.56 33.94 -23.93
C ALA A 161 58.76 34.90 -23.95
N GLY A 162 58.48 36.18 -23.75
CA GLY A 162 59.47 37.23 -23.69
C GLY A 162 60.46 37.11 -22.52
N ILE A 163 60.00 36.72 -21.32
CA ILE A 163 60.86 36.54 -20.13
C ILE A 163 61.72 35.27 -20.27
N VAL A 164 61.18 34.14 -20.74
CA VAL A 164 61.94 32.89 -20.80
C VAL A 164 62.68 32.66 -22.13
N GLY A 165 62.44 33.48 -23.15
CA GLY A 165 63.11 33.38 -24.44
C GLY A 165 62.67 32.20 -25.30
N VAL A 166 61.38 31.80 -25.25
CA VAL A 166 60.80 30.74 -26.07
C VAL A 166 59.76 31.29 -27.05
N GLY A 167 59.47 30.54 -28.09
CA GLY A 167 58.43 30.92 -29.05
C GLY A 167 57.02 30.93 -28.42
N LEU A 168 56.22 31.94 -28.75
CA LEU A 168 54.83 32.06 -28.29
C LEU A 168 54.00 30.84 -28.67
N ASP A 169 54.15 30.33 -29.89
CA ASP A 169 53.41 29.18 -30.40
C ASP A 169 53.60 27.90 -29.59
N GLU A 170 54.83 27.74 -29.05
CA GLU A 170 55.12 26.58 -28.20
C GLU A 170 54.37 26.62 -26.85
N LEU A 171 54.06 27.83 -26.37
CA LEU A 171 53.27 28.02 -25.15
C LEU A 171 51.78 27.90 -25.43
N VAL A 172 51.27 28.49 -26.53
CA VAL A 172 49.84 28.51 -26.88
C VAL A 172 49.32 27.14 -27.19
N GLN A 173 49.98 26.37 -28.08
CA GLN A 173 49.52 25.01 -28.45
C GLN A 173 49.44 24.07 -27.26
N ARG A 174 50.36 24.14 -26.34
CA ARG A 174 50.41 23.21 -25.18
C ARG A 174 49.42 23.58 -24.08
N ASP A 175 49.13 24.82 -23.92
CA ASP A 175 48.13 25.28 -22.96
C ASP A 175 46.71 24.80 -23.40
N THR A 176 46.41 24.85 -24.68
CA THR A 176 45.17 24.34 -25.26
C THR A 176 45.03 22.82 -25.09
N GLN A 177 46.10 22.05 -25.35
CA GLN A 177 46.11 20.59 -25.19
C GLN A 177 45.87 20.14 -23.73
N ARG A 178 46.41 20.86 -22.76
CA ARG A 178 46.18 20.57 -21.33
C ARG A 178 44.71 20.73 -20.97
N ARG A 179 44.05 21.77 -21.44
CA ARG A 179 42.62 22.01 -21.19
C ARG A 179 41.74 20.93 -21.84
N LEU A 180 42.01 20.61 -23.10
CA LEU A 180 41.24 19.55 -23.79
C LEU A 180 41.31 18.20 -23.05
N ARG A 181 42.51 17.81 -22.57
CA ARG A 181 42.69 16.58 -21.79
C ARG A 181 41.93 16.63 -20.47
N GLY A 182 41.90 17.75 -19.79
CA GLY A 182 41.14 17.92 -18.55
C GLY A 182 39.63 17.78 -18.78
N VAL A 183 39.10 18.43 -19.81
CA VAL A 183 37.68 18.31 -20.20
C VAL A 183 37.32 16.88 -20.60
N MET A 184 38.12 16.25 -21.44
CA MET A 184 37.89 14.86 -21.86
C MET A 184 37.91 13.88 -20.68
N ALA A 185 38.79 14.03 -19.71
CA ALA A 185 38.85 13.17 -18.53
C ALA A 185 37.60 13.33 -17.66
N VAL A 186 37.09 14.55 -17.45
CA VAL A 186 35.86 14.81 -16.70
C VAL A 186 34.65 14.21 -17.45
N THR A 187 34.57 14.44 -18.77
CA THR A 187 33.45 13.90 -19.58
C THR A 187 33.43 12.38 -19.60
N ALA A 188 34.61 11.75 -19.77
CA ALA A 188 34.71 10.28 -19.72
C ALA A 188 34.35 9.73 -18.35
N GLY A 189 34.77 10.39 -17.27
CA GLY A 189 34.39 10.01 -15.90
C GLY A 189 32.89 10.12 -15.64
N SER A 190 32.27 11.21 -16.10
CA SER A 190 30.80 11.41 -15.98
C SER A 190 30.02 10.38 -16.80
N LEU A 191 30.47 10.05 -18.00
CA LEU A 191 29.84 9.01 -18.82
C LEU A 191 29.96 7.62 -18.18
N ALA A 192 31.13 7.27 -17.66
CA ALA A 192 31.33 6.01 -16.94
C ALA A 192 30.44 5.91 -15.68
N ALA A 193 30.32 7.00 -14.92
CA ALA A 193 29.44 7.06 -13.75
C ALA A 193 27.95 6.90 -14.16
N MET A 194 27.54 7.51 -15.26
CA MET A 194 26.17 7.39 -15.80
C MET A 194 25.87 5.97 -16.24
N VAL A 195 26.79 5.31 -16.93
CA VAL A 195 26.65 3.89 -17.35
C VAL A 195 26.60 2.98 -16.11
N ALA A 196 27.48 3.18 -15.14
CA ALA A 196 27.45 2.41 -13.88
C ALA A 196 26.12 2.58 -13.12
N MET A 197 25.60 3.81 -13.03
CA MET A 197 24.30 4.10 -12.43
C MET A 197 23.17 3.39 -13.19
N GLY A 198 23.19 3.43 -14.52
CA GLY A 198 22.21 2.74 -15.37
C GLY A 198 22.22 1.22 -15.14
N VAL A 199 23.42 0.62 -15.09
CA VAL A 199 23.57 -0.83 -14.81
C VAL A 199 23.06 -1.19 -13.42
N LEU A 200 23.41 -0.41 -12.39
CA LEU A 200 22.93 -0.62 -11.02
C LEU A 200 21.41 -0.47 -10.92
N THR A 201 20.84 0.50 -11.62
CA THR A 201 19.38 0.69 -11.66
C THR A 201 18.70 -0.51 -12.32
N LEU A 202 19.20 -0.98 -13.46
CA LEU A 202 18.67 -2.18 -14.13
C LEU A 202 18.80 -3.43 -13.26
N PHE A 203 19.92 -3.58 -12.57
CA PHE A 203 20.11 -4.70 -11.66
C PHE A 203 19.12 -4.65 -10.47
N ALA A 204 18.94 -3.46 -9.87
CA ALA A 204 17.98 -3.26 -8.79
C ALA A 204 16.54 -3.53 -9.23
N LEU A 205 16.16 -3.07 -10.44
CA LEU A 205 14.82 -3.33 -11.00
C LEU A 205 14.60 -4.82 -11.28
N ASN A 206 15.58 -5.51 -11.84
CA ASN A 206 15.49 -6.95 -12.08
C ASN A 206 15.42 -7.75 -10.77
N ALA A 207 16.24 -7.43 -9.80
CA ALA A 207 16.21 -8.08 -8.47
C ALA A 207 14.86 -7.87 -7.76
N ARG A 208 14.30 -6.66 -7.88
CA ARG A 208 12.96 -6.36 -7.36
C ARG A 208 11.88 -7.18 -8.07
N ALA A 209 11.91 -7.23 -9.40
CA ALA A 209 10.95 -8.00 -10.19
C ALA A 209 11.05 -9.51 -9.91
N GLU A 210 12.24 -10.04 -9.66
CA GLU A 210 12.43 -11.44 -9.27
C GLU A 210 11.88 -11.72 -7.87
N ALA A 211 12.17 -10.85 -6.91
CA ALA A 211 11.62 -10.96 -5.56
C ALA A 211 10.07 -10.88 -5.54
N GLU A 212 9.48 -10.01 -6.36
CA GLU A 212 8.02 -9.91 -6.53
C GLU A 212 7.43 -11.19 -7.16
N ARG A 213 8.11 -11.80 -8.15
CA ARG A 213 7.68 -13.08 -8.75
C ARG A 213 7.75 -14.24 -7.76
N GLU A 214 8.82 -14.35 -6.98
CA GLU A 214 8.95 -15.42 -5.97
C GLU A 214 7.91 -15.24 -4.85
N ARG A 215 7.65 -14.00 -4.44
CA ARG A 215 6.55 -13.71 -3.52
C ARG A 215 5.20 -14.14 -4.10
N ALA A 216 4.87 -13.75 -5.33
CA ALA A 216 3.62 -14.12 -5.98
C ALA A 216 3.44 -15.63 -6.11
N LYS A 217 4.51 -16.39 -6.38
CA LYS A 217 4.46 -17.87 -6.39
C LYS A 217 4.15 -18.46 -5.01
N ALA A 218 4.81 -17.95 -3.96
CA ALA A 218 4.58 -18.40 -2.60
C ALA A 218 3.15 -18.06 -2.14
N GLU A 219 2.66 -16.85 -2.42
CA GLU A 219 1.32 -16.41 -2.11
C GLU A 219 0.25 -17.19 -2.91
N GLY A 220 0.50 -17.50 -4.19
CA GLY A 220 -0.39 -18.35 -4.99
C GLY A 220 -0.49 -19.78 -4.46
N LEU A 221 0.58 -20.34 -3.88
CA LEU A 221 0.51 -21.63 -3.20
C LEU A 221 -0.34 -21.56 -1.93
N VAL A 222 -0.18 -20.48 -1.17
CA VAL A 222 -0.99 -20.24 0.04
C VAL A 222 -2.48 -20.08 -0.34
N GLU A 223 -2.79 -19.33 -1.38
CA GLU A 223 -4.13 -19.14 -1.92
C GLU A 223 -4.75 -20.49 -2.32
N PHE A 224 -4.06 -21.30 -3.12
CA PHE A 224 -4.50 -22.65 -3.47
C PHE A 224 -4.81 -23.53 -2.24
N MET A 225 -3.99 -23.45 -1.20
CA MET A 225 -4.21 -24.20 0.03
C MET A 225 -5.48 -23.77 0.77
N ILE A 226 -5.83 -22.48 0.70
CA ILE A 226 -6.95 -21.91 1.46
C ILE A 226 -8.26 -22.00 0.69
N THR A 227 -8.22 -21.94 -0.64
CA THR A 227 -9.39 -22.02 -1.50
C THR A 227 -9.67 -23.47 -1.94
N ASP A 228 -8.95 -23.97 -2.92
CA ASP A 228 -9.25 -25.24 -3.60
C ASP A 228 -9.06 -26.46 -2.70
N LEU A 229 -7.97 -26.51 -1.93
CA LEU A 229 -7.71 -27.62 -1.00
C LEU A 229 -8.73 -27.61 0.15
N ARG A 230 -9.08 -26.42 0.65
CA ARG A 230 -10.08 -26.24 1.71
C ARG A 230 -11.45 -26.75 1.27
N GLU A 231 -11.90 -26.39 0.06
CA GLU A 231 -13.19 -26.83 -0.47
C GLU A 231 -13.27 -28.36 -0.57
N LYS A 232 -12.20 -28.97 -1.10
CA LYS A 232 -12.10 -30.45 -1.18
C LYS A 232 -12.08 -31.12 0.19
N LEU A 233 -11.41 -30.54 1.18
CA LEU A 233 -11.33 -31.08 2.53
C LEU A 233 -12.62 -30.88 3.35
N LYS A 234 -13.36 -29.78 3.13
CA LYS A 234 -14.69 -29.57 3.68
C LYS A 234 -15.64 -30.70 3.25
N GLY A 235 -15.58 -31.11 1.98
CA GLY A 235 -16.41 -32.18 1.45
C GLY A 235 -16.18 -33.55 2.10
N VAL A 236 -14.99 -33.80 2.70
CA VAL A 236 -14.64 -35.06 3.40
C VAL A 236 -14.64 -34.91 4.93
N GLY A 237 -15.06 -33.77 5.49
CA GLY A 237 -15.16 -33.55 6.95
C GLY A 237 -13.84 -33.50 7.71
N ARG A 238 -12.71 -33.26 7.03
CA ARG A 238 -11.34 -33.21 7.63
C ARG A 238 -10.94 -31.79 8.03
N LEU A 239 -11.74 -31.15 8.88
CA LEU A 239 -11.46 -29.80 9.42
C LEU A 239 -10.21 -29.74 10.30
N ASP A 240 -9.78 -30.86 10.89
CA ASP A 240 -8.54 -30.99 11.66
C ASP A 240 -7.29 -30.65 10.83
N VAL A 241 -7.27 -31.09 9.57
CA VAL A 241 -6.17 -30.81 8.63
C VAL A 241 -6.12 -29.32 8.28
N MET A 242 -7.29 -28.68 8.16
CA MET A 242 -7.40 -27.27 7.80
C MET A 242 -6.76 -26.33 8.83
N SER A 243 -6.89 -26.65 10.12
CA SER A 243 -6.28 -25.82 11.17
C SER A 243 -4.75 -25.74 11.00
N THR A 244 -4.12 -26.84 10.60
CA THR A 244 -2.66 -26.90 10.35
C THR A 244 -2.27 -26.12 9.09
N VAL A 245 -3.05 -26.24 8.01
CA VAL A 245 -2.84 -25.48 6.77
C VAL A 245 -2.96 -23.98 7.02
N ASN A 246 -4.02 -23.56 7.71
CA ASN A 246 -4.26 -22.16 8.04
C ASN A 246 -3.17 -21.56 8.93
N GLN A 247 -2.69 -22.31 9.94
CA GLN A 247 -1.56 -21.86 10.77
C GLN A 247 -0.27 -21.68 9.95
N ARG A 248 -0.02 -22.60 9.01
CA ARG A 248 1.16 -22.50 8.14
C ARG A 248 1.06 -21.30 7.20
N ALA A 249 -0.13 -21.04 6.65
CA ALA A 249 -0.41 -19.88 5.80
C ALA A 249 -0.22 -18.55 6.54
N LEU A 250 -0.73 -18.44 7.79
CA LEU A 250 -0.49 -17.27 8.64
C LEU A 250 0.99 -17.11 9.01
N GLY A 251 1.70 -18.21 9.25
CA GLY A 251 3.12 -18.22 9.54
C GLY A 251 3.95 -17.57 8.43
N TYR A 252 3.52 -17.67 7.17
CA TYR A 252 4.18 -16.98 6.06
C TYR A 252 4.18 -15.45 6.22
N TYR A 253 3.13 -14.88 6.82
CA TYR A 253 3.05 -13.43 7.04
C TYR A 253 3.56 -12.97 8.42
N ALA A 254 3.84 -13.90 9.34
CA ALA A 254 4.23 -13.55 10.71
C ALA A 254 5.55 -12.79 10.80
N ASP A 255 6.49 -13.12 9.91
CA ASP A 255 7.83 -12.52 9.88
C ASP A 255 7.93 -11.33 8.90
N GLN A 256 6.81 -10.91 8.28
CA GLN A 256 6.80 -9.82 7.31
C GLN A 256 6.38 -8.50 7.95
N ASP A 257 7.03 -7.42 7.51
CA ASP A 257 6.64 -6.06 7.87
C ASP A 257 5.35 -5.68 7.11
N LEU A 258 4.21 -5.76 7.81
CA LEU A 258 2.88 -5.54 7.23
C LEU A 258 2.72 -4.14 6.62
N GLU A 259 3.44 -3.12 7.13
CA GLU A 259 3.37 -1.75 6.60
C GLU A 259 4.06 -1.63 5.23
N ARG A 260 4.93 -2.58 4.89
CA ARG A 260 5.66 -2.61 3.61
C ARG A 260 5.09 -3.61 2.61
N LEU A 261 4.06 -4.36 2.99
CA LEU A 261 3.44 -5.30 2.07
C LEU A 261 2.65 -4.56 0.98
N PRO A 262 2.70 -5.05 -0.26
CA PRO A 262 1.79 -4.60 -1.31
C PRO A 262 0.32 -4.83 -0.91
N ALA A 263 -0.59 -4.00 -1.43
CA ALA A 263 -2.02 -4.13 -1.17
C ALA A 263 -2.54 -5.55 -1.47
N ALA A 264 -2.15 -6.14 -2.59
CA ALA A 264 -2.54 -7.51 -2.97
C ALA A 264 -2.11 -8.58 -1.94
N SER A 265 -0.97 -8.42 -1.28
CA SER A 265 -0.53 -9.33 -0.22
C SER A 265 -1.35 -9.15 1.07
N LEU A 266 -1.74 -7.91 1.38
CA LEU A 266 -2.62 -7.61 2.51
C LEU A 266 -4.05 -8.11 2.26
N GLU A 267 -4.56 -8.02 1.05
CA GLU A 267 -5.85 -8.59 0.63
C GLU A 267 -5.87 -10.11 0.85
N ARG A 268 -4.89 -10.84 0.32
CA ARG A 268 -4.76 -12.30 0.56
C ARG A 268 -4.64 -12.64 2.04
N ARG A 269 -3.88 -11.86 2.82
CA ARG A 269 -3.80 -12.06 4.26
C ARG A 269 -5.16 -11.91 4.93
N ALA A 270 -5.97 -10.96 4.53
CA ALA A 270 -7.32 -10.77 5.05
C ALA A 270 -8.23 -11.97 4.72
N GLU A 271 -8.14 -12.52 3.51
CA GLU A 271 -8.85 -13.74 3.10
C GLU A 271 -8.45 -14.96 3.95
N ILE A 272 -7.14 -15.12 4.23
CA ILE A 272 -6.66 -16.17 5.13
C ILE A 272 -7.26 -16.02 6.53
N LEU A 273 -7.27 -14.80 7.07
CA LEU A 273 -7.84 -14.52 8.38
C LEU A 273 -9.34 -14.80 8.42
N HIS A 274 -10.09 -14.53 7.34
CA HIS A 274 -11.49 -14.90 7.20
C HIS A 274 -11.65 -16.42 7.22
N ALA A 275 -10.88 -17.14 6.39
CA ALA A 275 -10.95 -18.61 6.34
C ALA A 275 -10.68 -19.28 7.70
N ILE A 276 -9.68 -18.76 8.44
CA ILE A 276 -9.38 -19.23 9.80
C ILE A 276 -10.53 -18.90 10.75
N GLY A 277 -11.07 -17.69 10.64
CA GLY A 277 -12.22 -17.26 11.44
C GLY A 277 -13.43 -18.17 11.26
N GLU A 278 -13.76 -18.52 10.02
CA GLU A 278 -14.84 -19.45 9.69
C GLU A 278 -14.61 -20.86 10.26
N ASP A 279 -13.39 -21.40 10.15
CA ASP A 279 -13.06 -22.73 10.69
C ASP A 279 -13.16 -22.75 12.23
N LEU A 280 -12.74 -21.66 12.88
CA LEU A 280 -12.86 -21.48 14.33
C LEU A 280 -14.33 -21.31 14.77
N GLU A 281 -15.15 -20.61 13.98
CA GLU A 281 -16.59 -20.47 14.20
C GLU A 281 -17.30 -21.81 14.07
N ALA A 282 -17.03 -22.55 12.99
CA ALA A 282 -17.58 -23.89 12.77
C ALA A 282 -17.20 -24.86 13.89
N GLY A 283 -16.00 -24.70 14.48
CA GLY A 283 -15.53 -25.43 15.66
C GLY A 283 -16.07 -24.90 17.00
N GLY A 284 -16.93 -23.87 16.98
CA GLY A 284 -17.52 -23.26 18.18
C GLY A 284 -16.60 -22.34 18.97
N ASN A 285 -15.39 -22.04 18.48
CA ASN A 285 -14.44 -21.19 19.17
C ASN A 285 -14.63 -19.70 18.80
N LEU A 286 -15.77 -19.15 19.22
CA LEU A 286 -16.22 -17.81 18.83
C LEU A 286 -15.27 -16.68 19.23
N ASP A 287 -14.55 -16.79 20.36
CA ASP A 287 -13.61 -15.74 20.78
C ASP A 287 -12.38 -15.65 19.87
N ARG A 288 -11.83 -16.80 19.52
CA ARG A 288 -10.71 -16.85 18.59
C ARG A 288 -11.13 -16.47 17.17
N ALA A 289 -12.31 -16.91 16.72
CA ALA A 289 -12.89 -16.51 15.45
C ALA A 289 -13.01 -14.98 15.36
N LEU A 290 -13.58 -14.34 16.38
CA LEU A 290 -13.72 -12.90 16.45
C LEU A 290 -12.38 -12.15 16.38
N ALA A 291 -11.33 -12.69 17.00
CA ALA A 291 -10.01 -12.10 16.94
C ALA A 291 -9.47 -12.07 15.50
N GLN A 292 -9.65 -13.17 14.74
CA GLN A 292 -9.24 -13.24 13.34
C GLN A 292 -10.06 -12.29 12.45
N PHE A 293 -11.37 -12.29 12.58
CA PHE A 293 -12.23 -11.39 11.82
C PHE A 293 -11.98 -9.91 12.10
N ARG A 294 -11.66 -9.54 13.35
CA ARG A 294 -11.28 -8.16 13.69
C ARG A 294 -9.95 -7.75 13.10
N GLU A 295 -9.00 -8.68 13.02
CA GLU A 295 -7.72 -8.42 12.36
C GLU A 295 -7.91 -8.24 10.85
N ALA A 296 -8.67 -9.12 10.19
CA ALA A 296 -9.06 -8.98 8.80
C ALA A 296 -9.75 -7.62 8.54
N ARG A 297 -10.70 -7.24 9.39
CA ARG A 297 -11.41 -5.96 9.29
C ARG A 297 -10.48 -4.76 9.38
N ARG A 298 -9.47 -4.77 10.26
CA ARG A 298 -8.47 -3.69 10.33
C ARG A 298 -7.71 -3.56 9.02
N THR A 299 -7.30 -4.68 8.45
CA THR A 299 -6.57 -4.73 7.18
C THR A 299 -7.44 -4.21 6.03
N THR A 300 -8.66 -4.73 5.89
CA THR A 300 -9.57 -4.32 4.80
C THR A 300 -10.04 -2.87 4.94
N ALA A 301 -10.20 -2.36 6.17
CA ALA A 301 -10.52 -0.95 6.40
C ALA A 301 -9.37 -0.02 5.94
N ALA A 302 -8.12 -0.39 6.22
CA ALA A 302 -6.97 0.38 5.76
C ALA A 302 -6.83 0.37 4.23
N LEU A 303 -7.07 -0.79 3.59
CA LEU A 303 -7.07 -0.92 2.14
C LEU A 303 -8.18 -0.07 1.49
N LEU A 304 -9.38 -0.12 2.03
CA LEU A 304 -10.50 0.69 1.56
C LEU A 304 -10.25 2.19 1.75
N ALA A 305 -9.63 2.59 2.87
CA ALA A 305 -9.28 3.99 3.10
C ALA A 305 -8.23 4.52 2.10
N ALA A 306 -7.34 3.65 1.60
CA ALA A 306 -6.33 3.99 0.59
C ALA A 306 -6.93 4.16 -0.82
N ASP A 307 -7.99 3.41 -1.13
CA ASP A 307 -8.74 3.54 -2.38
C ASP A 307 -10.24 3.28 -2.10
N PRO A 308 -10.98 4.35 -1.76
CA PRO A 308 -12.35 4.22 -1.28
C PRO A 308 -13.36 3.77 -2.33
N ASP A 309 -13.06 3.95 -3.60
CA ASP A 309 -14.01 3.67 -4.69
C ASP A 309 -13.74 2.33 -5.40
N ASP A 310 -12.70 1.61 -4.97
CA ASP A 310 -12.40 0.28 -5.49
C ASP A 310 -13.46 -0.75 -5.03
N PRO A 311 -14.21 -1.36 -5.96
CA PRO A 311 -15.29 -2.27 -5.62
C PRO A 311 -14.82 -3.55 -4.90
N ASP A 312 -13.63 -4.07 -5.22
CA ASP A 312 -13.11 -5.28 -4.59
C ASP A 312 -12.76 -5.00 -3.12
N ARG A 313 -12.24 -3.81 -2.81
CA ARG A 313 -11.97 -3.36 -1.44
C ARG A 313 -13.24 -3.07 -0.65
N ILE A 314 -14.24 -2.48 -1.30
CA ILE A 314 -15.57 -2.30 -0.68
C ILE A 314 -16.14 -3.66 -0.31
N TYR A 315 -16.11 -4.62 -1.22
CA TYR A 315 -16.59 -5.99 -1.00
C TYR A 315 -15.83 -6.69 0.14
N ALA A 316 -14.49 -6.69 0.09
CA ALA A 316 -13.68 -7.34 1.11
C ALA A 316 -13.91 -6.75 2.51
N HIS A 317 -14.11 -5.43 2.60
CA HIS A 317 -14.44 -4.78 3.87
C HIS A 317 -15.87 -5.09 4.33
N ALA A 318 -16.82 -5.17 3.41
CA ALA A 318 -18.19 -5.57 3.70
C ALA A 318 -18.25 -6.98 4.31
N GLN A 319 -17.51 -7.95 3.74
CA GLN A 319 -17.39 -9.30 4.30
C GLN A 319 -16.78 -9.28 5.71
N SER A 320 -15.77 -8.45 5.94
CA SER A 320 -15.16 -8.31 7.28
C SER A 320 -16.12 -7.73 8.32
N GLU A 321 -16.94 -6.75 7.96
CA GLU A 321 -17.96 -6.18 8.85
C GLU A 321 -19.06 -7.23 9.14
N TYR A 322 -19.51 -7.97 8.12
CA TYR A 322 -20.48 -9.07 8.30
C TYR A 322 -19.99 -10.10 9.31
N TRP A 323 -18.78 -10.64 9.14
CA TRP A 323 -18.29 -11.72 10.01
C TRP A 323 -18.09 -11.26 11.47
N VAL A 324 -17.60 -10.05 11.69
CA VAL A 324 -17.52 -9.49 13.04
C VAL A 324 -18.90 -9.34 13.66
N ALA A 325 -19.86 -8.81 12.91
CA ALA A 325 -21.24 -8.64 13.36
C ALA A 325 -21.92 -10.00 13.64
N PHE A 326 -21.70 -10.99 12.79
CA PHE A 326 -22.24 -12.34 12.96
C PHE A 326 -21.74 -12.99 14.26
N ILE A 327 -20.44 -12.90 14.56
CA ILE A 327 -19.91 -13.43 15.83
C ILE A 327 -20.42 -12.63 17.03
N ASP A 328 -20.54 -11.30 16.90
CA ASP A 328 -21.15 -10.48 17.97
C ASP A 328 -22.61 -10.91 18.23
N TRP A 329 -23.35 -11.22 17.17
CA TRP A 329 -24.70 -11.75 17.28
C TRP A 329 -24.73 -13.11 17.99
N ARG A 330 -23.91 -14.09 17.53
CA ARG A 330 -23.77 -15.40 18.17
C ARG A 330 -23.42 -15.32 19.66
N LYS A 331 -22.73 -14.27 20.08
CA LYS A 331 -22.38 -13.98 21.48
C LYS A 331 -23.46 -13.17 22.23
N GLY A 332 -24.60 -12.89 21.61
CA GLY A 332 -25.70 -12.12 22.19
C GLY A 332 -25.42 -10.63 22.36
N ARG A 333 -24.42 -10.09 21.68
CA ARG A 333 -24.09 -8.66 21.66
C ARG A 333 -24.91 -7.93 20.58
N ILE A 334 -26.22 -7.90 20.76
CA ILE A 334 -27.20 -7.50 19.72
C ILE A 334 -26.95 -6.09 19.19
N ALA A 335 -26.60 -5.12 20.06
CA ALA A 335 -26.34 -3.75 19.63
C ALA A 335 -25.09 -3.64 18.72
N ALA A 336 -24.02 -4.39 19.04
CA ALA A 336 -22.81 -4.45 18.22
C ALA A 336 -23.07 -5.17 16.90
N ALA A 337 -23.81 -6.28 16.94
CA ALA A 337 -24.22 -7.00 15.74
C ALA A 337 -25.03 -6.11 14.79
N ARG A 338 -26.03 -5.40 15.31
CA ARG A 338 -26.83 -4.45 14.51
C ARG A 338 -25.95 -3.41 13.82
N ALA A 339 -25.09 -2.72 14.59
CA ALA A 339 -24.22 -1.69 14.04
C ALA A 339 -23.28 -2.23 12.94
N GLY A 340 -22.78 -3.47 13.08
CA GLY A 340 -21.96 -4.12 12.05
C GLY A 340 -22.75 -4.50 10.82
N LEU A 341 -23.96 -5.05 10.97
CA LEU A 341 -24.85 -5.39 9.85
C LEU A 341 -25.32 -4.13 9.09
N GLU A 342 -25.56 -3.02 9.80
CA GLU A 342 -25.88 -1.74 9.16
C GLU A 342 -24.71 -1.23 8.30
N ARG A 343 -23.45 -1.33 8.79
CA ARG A 343 -22.26 -1.00 7.99
C ARG A 343 -22.08 -1.93 6.78
N TYR A 344 -22.33 -3.23 6.98
CA TYR A 344 -22.34 -4.19 5.87
C TYR A 344 -23.36 -3.79 4.79
N ALA A 345 -24.58 -3.44 5.20
CA ALA A 345 -25.62 -3.00 4.26
C ALA A 345 -25.28 -1.68 3.55
N GLU A 346 -24.62 -0.74 4.24
CA GLU A 346 -24.11 0.49 3.63
C GLU A 346 -23.08 0.18 2.53
N LEU A 347 -22.11 -0.71 2.81
CA LEU A 347 -21.08 -1.10 1.86
C LEU A 347 -21.67 -1.85 0.66
N ALA A 348 -22.61 -2.78 0.89
CA ALA A 348 -23.33 -3.45 -0.18
C ALA A 348 -24.11 -2.45 -1.04
N GLY A 349 -24.71 -1.43 -0.42
CA GLY A 349 -25.37 -0.33 -1.13
C GLY A 349 -24.40 0.47 -2.01
N ARG A 350 -23.18 0.71 -1.56
CA ARG A 350 -22.15 1.39 -2.38
C ARG A 350 -21.76 0.57 -3.63
N LEU A 351 -21.63 -0.76 -3.50
CA LEU A 351 -21.39 -1.65 -4.65
C LEU A 351 -22.51 -1.53 -5.68
N LEU A 352 -23.77 -1.51 -5.24
CA LEU A 352 -24.93 -1.35 -6.12
C LEU A 352 -25.04 0.05 -6.77
N VAL A 353 -24.42 1.08 -6.19
CA VAL A 353 -24.29 2.41 -6.84
C VAL A 353 -23.24 2.35 -7.97
N ILE A 354 -22.16 1.58 -7.79
CA ILE A 354 -21.11 1.42 -8.82
C ILE A 354 -21.66 0.64 -10.02
N ASP A 355 -22.25 -0.53 -9.77
CA ASP A 355 -22.92 -1.31 -10.83
C ASP A 355 -24.24 -1.94 -10.33
N PRO A 356 -25.39 -1.31 -10.59
CA PRO A 356 -26.68 -1.80 -10.13
C PRO A 356 -27.17 -3.08 -10.85
N LYS A 357 -26.42 -3.58 -11.82
CA LYS A 357 -26.75 -4.79 -12.58
C LYS A 357 -25.77 -5.93 -12.35
N ASN A 358 -24.77 -5.75 -11.52
CA ASN A 358 -23.87 -6.85 -11.15
C ASN A 358 -24.66 -7.88 -10.30
N PRO A 359 -24.79 -9.14 -10.75
CA PRO A 359 -25.58 -10.14 -10.04
C PRO A 359 -24.99 -10.47 -8.66
N ASP A 360 -23.69 -10.49 -8.51
CA ASP A 360 -23.04 -10.83 -7.25
C ASP A 360 -23.24 -9.71 -6.22
N TRP A 361 -23.23 -8.43 -6.63
CA TRP A 361 -23.52 -7.31 -5.73
C TRP A 361 -25.00 -7.20 -5.39
N LEU A 362 -25.89 -7.64 -6.30
CA LEU A 362 -27.31 -7.80 -5.98
C LEU A 362 -27.50 -8.89 -4.92
N MET A 363 -26.75 -10.00 -5.00
CA MET A 363 -26.76 -11.03 -3.94
C MET A 363 -26.30 -10.45 -2.60
N GLU A 364 -25.22 -9.68 -2.57
CA GLU A 364 -24.74 -9.02 -1.34
C GLU A 364 -25.78 -8.07 -0.73
N GLY A 365 -26.44 -7.26 -1.56
CA GLY A 365 -27.56 -6.42 -1.13
C GLY A 365 -28.71 -7.25 -0.54
N GLY A 366 -29.01 -8.40 -1.13
CA GLY A 366 -30.01 -9.34 -0.66
C GLY A 366 -29.65 -9.94 0.70
N TYR A 367 -28.40 -10.38 0.88
CA TYR A 367 -27.91 -10.94 2.16
C TYR A 367 -27.86 -9.87 3.27
N ALA A 368 -27.43 -8.65 2.96
CA ALA A 368 -27.40 -7.58 3.93
C ALA A 368 -28.78 -7.28 4.52
N GLU A 369 -29.80 -7.15 3.67
CA GLU A 369 -31.16 -6.92 4.07
C GLU A 369 -31.75 -8.13 4.82
N SER A 370 -31.45 -9.37 4.39
CA SER A 370 -31.90 -10.60 5.04
C SER A 370 -31.35 -10.71 6.46
N ASN A 371 -30.07 -10.43 6.67
CA ASN A 371 -29.45 -10.46 8.00
C ASN A 371 -30.05 -9.42 8.95
N LEU A 372 -30.27 -8.19 8.49
CA LEU A 372 -30.95 -7.16 9.28
C LEU A 372 -32.38 -7.57 9.63
N GLY A 373 -33.13 -8.08 8.65
CA GLY A 373 -34.49 -8.58 8.87
C GLY A 373 -34.53 -9.71 9.90
N THR A 374 -33.59 -10.65 9.84
CA THR A 374 -33.50 -11.76 10.79
C THR A 374 -33.23 -11.26 12.21
N LEU A 375 -32.29 -10.34 12.40
CA LEU A 375 -32.02 -9.72 13.70
C LEU A 375 -33.24 -8.94 14.23
N GLN A 376 -33.94 -8.22 13.37
CA GLN A 376 -35.16 -7.49 13.72
C GLN A 376 -36.27 -8.45 14.18
N LEU A 377 -36.53 -9.51 13.46
CA LEU A 377 -37.57 -10.48 13.78
C LEU A 377 -37.28 -11.23 15.08
N ARG A 378 -36.05 -11.76 15.22
CA ARG A 378 -35.70 -12.70 16.28
C ARG A 378 -35.35 -12.05 17.60
N ASP A 379 -34.56 -10.98 17.56
CA ASP A 379 -33.94 -10.42 18.75
C ASP A 379 -34.63 -9.15 19.23
N THR A 380 -35.20 -8.35 18.33
CA THR A 380 -35.93 -7.12 18.71
C THR A 380 -37.44 -7.25 18.63
N GLY A 381 -37.92 -8.26 17.90
CA GLY A 381 -39.36 -8.52 17.69
C GLY A 381 -40.04 -7.49 16.81
N ASP A 382 -39.30 -6.74 16.04
CA ASP A 382 -39.86 -5.83 15.04
C ASP A 382 -40.23 -6.60 13.78
N ALA A 383 -41.34 -7.33 13.84
CA ALA A 383 -41.81 -8.15 12.75
C ALA A 383 -42.18 -7.33 11.50
N LYS A 384 -42.62 -6.07 11.68
CA LYS A 384 -42.96 -5.20 10.55
C LYS A 384 -41.70 -4.67 9.85
N GLY A 385 -40.72 -4.23 10.60
CA GLY A 385 -39.41 -3.82 10.07
C GLY A 385 -38.73 -4.97 9.33
N ALA A 386 -38.75 -6.18 9.93
CA ALA A 386 -38.21 -7.39 9.35
C ALA A 386 -38.89 -7.75 8.01
N GLU A 387 -40.22 -7.70 7.92
CA GLU A 387 -40.93 -7.93 6.65
C GLU A 387 -40.45 -6.95 5.56
N GLY A 388 -40.26 -5.67 5.93
CA GLY A 388 -39.74 -4.67 5.00
C GLY A 388 -38.33 -5.00 4.52
N ALA A 389 -37.44 -5.42 5.39
CA ALA A 389 -36.09 -5.84 5.07
C ALA A 389 -36.09 -7.08 4.16
N PHE A 390 -36.85 -8.12 4.49
CA PHE A 390 -36.95 -9.31 3.65
C PHE A 390 -37.60 -9.03 2.28
N ALA A 391 -38.51 -8.07 2.20
CA ALA A 391 -39.08 -7.66 0.91
C ALA A 391 -38.02 -6.98 0.02
N ARG A 392 -37.11 -6.17 0.59
CA ARG A 392 -35.99 -5.59 -0.15
C ARG A 392 -34.96 -6.67 -0.54
N SER A 393 -34.65 -7.58 0.37
CA SER A 393 -33.83 -8.76 0.09
C SER A 393 -34.37 -9.57 -1.11
N LEU A 394 -35.67 -9.89 -1.09
CA LEU A 394 -36.37 -10.58 -2.20
C LEU A 394 -36.25 -9.80 -3.53
N ALA A 395 -36.35 -8.47 -3.48
CA ALA A 395 -36.23 -7.65 -4.68
C ALA A 395 -34.81 -7.75 -5.29
N HIS A 396 -33.78 -7.75 -4.47
CA HIS A 396 -32.39 -7.92 -4.89
C HIS A 396 -32.16 -9.32 -5.48
N PHE A 397 -32.55 -10.40 -4.80
CA PHE A 397 -32.39 -11.76 -5.30
C PHE A 397 -33.14 -11.98 -6.61
N ARG A 398 -34.35 -11.45 -6.75
CA ARG A 398 -35.09 -11.50 -8.03
C ARG A 398 -34.39 -10.71 -9.14
N ALA A 399 -33.72 -9.61 -8.82
CA ALA A 399 -32.94 -8.89 -9.80
C ALA A 399 -31.72 -9.69 -10.26
N ALA A 400 -30.99 -10.30 -9.33
CA ALA A 400 -29.87 -11.21 -9.62
C ALA A 400 -30.32 -12.39 -10.49
N GLU A 401 -31.40 -13.07 -10.10
CA GLU A 401 -31.97 -14.21 -10.83
C GLU A 401 -32.36 -13.87 -12.29
N ARG A 402 -32.90 -12.67 -12.53
CA ARG A 402 -33.22 -12.21 -13.89
C ARG A 402 -31.98 -12.01 -14.76
N ILE A 403 -30.86 -11.60 -14.18
CA ILE A 403 -29.60 -11.36 -14.88
C ILE A 403 -28.85 -12.68 -15.09
N LYS A 404 -28.80 -13.52 -14.06
CA LYS A 404 -28.10 -14.79 -14.04
C LYS A 404 -29.06 -15.91 -13.55
N PRO A 405 -29.85 -16.50 -14.43
CA PRO A 405 -30.81 -17.54 -14.05
C PRO A 405 -30.17 -18.70 -13.30
N GLY A 406 -30.79 -19.11 -12.22
CA GLY A 406 -30.31 -20.18 -11.32
C GLY A 406 -29.35 -19.68 -10.22
N SER A 407 -28.99 -18.39 -10.17
CA SER A 407 -28.07 -17.88 -9.17
C SER A 407 -28.69 -17.62 -7.80
N ALA A 408 -30.00 -17.36 -7.73
CA ALA A 408 -30.67 -16.89 -6.52
C ALA A 408 -32.00 -17.62 -6.21
N ALA A 409 -32.33 -18.71 -6.90
CA ALA A 409 -33.63 -19.35 -6.75
C ALA A 409 -33.87 -19.86 -5.30
N SER A 410 -32.86 -20.45 -4.66
CA SER A 410 -32.96 -20.88 -3.25
C SER A 410 -33.09 -19.68 -2.29
N ASP A 411 -32.32 -18.59 -2.53
CA ASP A 411 -32.39 -17.38 -1.70
C ASP A 411 -33.74 -16.67 -1.82
N ILE A 412 -34.39 -16.75 -3.00
CA ILE A 412 -35.76 -16.27 -3.22
C ILE A 412 -36.74 -17.10 -2.39
N ALA A 413 -36.59 -18.41 -2.35
CA ALA A 413 -37.41 -19.28 -1.52
C ALA A 413 -37.25 -18.95 -0.03
N ASP A 414 -36.02 -18.81 0.44
CA ASP A 414 -35.70 -18.41 1.81
C ASP A 414 -36.28 -17.04 2.19
N ALA A 415 -36.19 -16.03 1.28
CA ALA A 415 -36.79 -14.72 1.51
C ALA A 415 -38.32 -14.82 1.69
N TYR A 416 -39.02 -15.69 0.92
CA TYR A 416 -40.44 -15.93 1.13
C TYR A 416 -40.72 -16.62 2.46
N ALA A 417 -39.87 -17.55 2.89
CA ALA A 417 -39.98 -18.19 4.19
C ALA A 417 -39.93 -17.16 5.33
N TRP A 418 -38.95 -16.26 5.28
CA TRP A 418 -38.79 -15.17 6.25
C TRP A 418 -39.94 -14.14 6.23
N ILE A 419 -40.43 -13.78 5.05
CA ILE A 419 -41.63 -12.95 4.91
C ILE A 419 -42.85 -13.63 5.55
N ALA A 420 -43.01 -14.94 5.33
CA ALA A 420 -44.08 -15.70 5.96
C ALA A 420 -43.98 -15.69 7.47
N ASP A 421 -42.79 -15.90 8.04
CA ASP A 421 -42.56 -15.88 9.47
C ASP A 421 -42.78 -14.47 10.09
N SER A 422 -42.39 -13.42 9.38
CA SER A 422 -42.65 -12.04 9.78
C SER A 422 -44.15 -11.76 9.84
N ARG A 423 -44.92 -12.20 8.82
CA ARG A 423 -46.37 -12.05 8.77
C ARG A 423 -47.09 -12.91 9.83
N ARG A 424 -46.59 -14.13 10.05
CA ARG A 424 -47.07 -15.00 11.15
C ARG A 424 -46.91 -14.32 12.51
N ALA A 425 -45.74 -13.71 12.76
CA ALA A 425 -45.46 -12.97 13.99
C ALA A 425 -46.38 -11.74 14.19
N GLN A 426 -46.89 -11.19 13.10
CA GLN A 426 -47.87 -10.08 13.10
C GLN A 426 -49.34 -10.58 13.19
N GLY A 427 -49.61 -11.90 13.20
CA GLY A 427 -50.95 -12.47 13.16
C GLY A 427 -51.64 -12.45 11.80
N ARG A 428 -50.90 -12.10 10.72
CA ARG A 428 -51.41 -12.02 9.34
C ARG A 428 -51.33 -13.40 8.66
N PHE A 429 -52.07 -14.36 9.17
CA PHE A 429 -51.94 -15.78 8.84
C PHE A 429 -52.21 -16.09 7.37
N ASP A 430 -53.21 -15.47 6.73
CA ASP A 430 -53.53 -15.74 5.33
C ASP A 430 -52.43 -15.28 4.38
N GLU A 431 -51.85 -14.11 4.67
CA GLU A 431 -50.71 -13.60 3.91
C GLU A 431 -49.43 -14.41 4.17
N ALA A 432 -49.24 -14.93 5.38
CA ALA A 432 -48.15 -15.85 5.70
C ALA A 432 -48.28 -17.18 4.91
N ARG A 433 -49.50 -17.73 4.82
CA ARG A 433 -49.77 -18.93 3.98
C ARG A 433 -49.47 -18.66 2.51
N ALA A 434 -49.87 -17.50 1.98
CA ALA A 434 -49.59 -17.14 0.60
C ALA A 434 -48.06 -17.10 0.32
N ALA A 435 -47.29 -16.55 1.23
CA ALA A 435 -45.81 -16.53 1.09
C ALA A 435 -45.24 -17.96 1.15
N ARG A 436 -45.73 -18.84 2.06
CA ARG A 436 -45.30 -20.26 2.12
C ARG A 436 -45.65 -21.02 0.85
N VAL A 437 -46.74 -20.70 0.15
CA VAL A 437 -47.11 -21.29 -1.15
C VAL A 437 -46.10 -20.91 -2.23
N GLU A 438 -45.66 -19.66 -2.27
CA GLU A 438 -44.65 -19.24 -3.23
C GLU A 438 -43.27 -19.86 -2.95
N GLU A 439 -42.86 -19.96 -1.69
CA GLU A 439 -41.66 -20.71 -1.28
C GLU A 439 -41.76 -22.17 -1.79
N ALA A 440 -42.85 -22.87 -1.48
CA ALA A 440 -43.03 -24.26 -1.91
C ALA A 440 -42.95 -24.42 -3.42
N ARG A 441 -43.60 -23.53 -4.17
CA ARG A 441 -43.56 -23.54 -5.64
C ARG A 441 -42.14 -23.48 -6.20
N ILE A 442 -41.28 -22.66 -5.62
CA ILE A 442 -39.89 -22.53 -6.04
C ILE A 442 -39.09 -23.77 -5.64
N LEU A 443 -39.25 -24.26 -4.41
CA LEU A 443 -38.58 -25.47 -3.92
C LEU A 443 -38.97 -26.72 -4.71
N ASP A 444 -40.25 -26.85 -5.09
CA ASP A 444 -40.72 -27.92 -5.97
C ASP A 444 -40.06 -27.90 -7.35
N GLN A 445 -39.88 -26.70 -7.92
CA GLN A 445 -39.15 -26.51 -9.19
C GLN A 445 -37.68 -26.92 -9.06
N LEU A 446 -36.99 -26.48 -7.99
CA LEU A 446 -35.63 -26.87 -7.72
C LEU A 446 -35.47 -28.37 -7.50
N GLN A 447 -36.36 -29.00 -6.72
CA GLN A 447 -36.37 -30.44 -6.49
C GLN A 447 -36.65 -31.22 -7.77
N ALA A 448 -37.50 -30.70 -8.66
CA ALA A 448 -37.77 -31.33 -9.96
C ALA A 448 -36.57 -31.22 -10.91
N ALA A 449 -35.79 -30.14 -10.84
CA ALA A 449 -34.58 -29.95 -11.63
C ALA A 449 -33.44 -30.86 -11.18
N ASP A 450 -33.30 -31.09 -9.86
CA ASP A 450 -32.36 -32.06 -9.28
C ASP A 450 -33.06 -32.93 -8.20
N PRO A 451 -33.67 -34.04 -8.61
CA PRO A 451 -34.34 -34.95 -7.69
C PRO A 451 -33.42 -35.63 -6.65
N ARG A 452 -32.09 -35.58 -6.85
CA ARG A 452 -31.12 -36.19 -5.93
C ARG A 452 -30.62 -35.21 -4.88
N ASP A 453 -30.89 -33.93 -5.05
CA ASP A 453 -30.50 -32.94 -4.04
C ASP A 453 -31.39 -33.08 -2.80
N VAL A 454 -30.75 -33.60 -1.74
CA VAL A 454 -31.37 -33.80 -0.43
C VAL A 454 -31.69 -32.44 0.24
N THR A 455 -31.03 -31.36 -0.16
CA THR A 455 -31.22 -30.03 0.41
C THR A 455 -32.61 -29.51 0.09
N HIS A 456 -33.04 -29.57 -1.16
CA HIS A 456 -34.37 -29.10 -1.55
C HIS A 456 -35.49 -29.95 -0.94
N ALA A 457 -35.31 -31.30 -0.86
CA ALA A 457 -36.23 -32.17 -0.16
C ALA A 457 -36.37 -31.81 1.33
N ARG A 458 -35.26 -31.47 1.98
CA ARG A 458 -35.21 -30.98 3.36
C ARG A 458 -35.96 -29.65 3.52
N ASP A 459 -35.75 -28.70 2.60
CA ASP A 459 -36.35 -27.37 2.66
C ASP A 459 -37.86 -27.42 2.44
N LEU A 460 -38.33 -28.33 1.59
CA LEU A 460 -39.76 -28.63 1.48
C LEU A 460 -40.39 -29.18 2.78
N LEU A 461 -39.63 -29.96 3.56
CA LEU A 461 -40.08 -30.35 4.91
C LEU A 461 -40.14 -29.14 5.84
N GLY A 462 -39.14 -28.22 5.75
CA GLY A 462 -39.13 -26.96 6.48
C GLY A 462 -40.34 -26.09 6.15
N ASN A 463 -40.65 -25.93 4.86
CA ASN A 463 -41.87 -25.24 4.41
C ASN A 463 -43.13 -25.82 5.03
N ALA A 464 -43.30 -27.16 4.99
CA ALA A 464 -44.47 -27.83 5.56
C ALA A 464 -44.59 -27.63 7.09
N VAL A 465 -43.46 -27.58 7.81
CA VAL A 465 -43.43 -27.22 9.24
C VAL A 465 -43.85 -25.76 9.42
N GLY A 466 -43.34 -24.83 8.63
CA GLY A 466 -43.72 -23.40 8.66
C GLY A 466 -45.23 -23.22 8.44
N GLN A 467 -45.82 -23.92 7.47
CA GLN A 467 -47.27 -23.91 7.24
C GLN A 467 -48.02 -24.44 8.46
N ALA A 468 -47.55 -25.55 9.06
CA ALA A 468 -48.18 -26.11 10.26
C ALA A 468 -48.08 -25.15 11.47
N GLN A 469 -46.99 -24.40 11.60
CA GLN A 469 -46.88 -23.39 12.64
C GLN A 469 -47.87 -22.23 12.43
N ILE A 470 -48.11 -21.83 11.19
CA ILE A 470 -49.14 -20.84 10.86
C ILE A 470 -50.53 -21.37 11.24
N ASP A 471 -50.85 -22.63 10.88
CA ASP A 471 -52.11 -23.24 11.24
C ASP A 471 -52.27 -23.33 12.76
N PHE A 472 -51.22 -23.70 13.48
CA PHE A 472 -51.20 -23.77 14.94
C PHE A 472 -51.45 -22.39 15.60
N ASP A 473 -50.73 -21.37 15.18
CA ASP A 473 -50.86 -20.01 15.73
C ASP A 473 -52.18 -19.34 15.34
N ALA A 474 -52.78 -19.74 14.23
CA ALA A 474 -54.12 -19.35 13.80
C ALA A 474 -55.25 -20.05 14.61
N GLY A 475 -54.92 -20.86 15.64
CA GLY A 475 -55.90 -21.57 16.45
C GLY A 475 -56.46 -22.83 15.77
N GLN A 476 -55.76 -23.41 14.81
CA GLN A 476 -56.14 -24.60 14.05
C GLN A 476 -55.19 -25.78 14.35
N PRO A 477 -55.01 -26.21 15.61
CA PRO A 477 -54.04 -27.24 15.97
C PRO A 477 -54.31 -28.60 15.32
N ARG A 478 -55.56 -28.91 14.99
CA ARG A 478 -55.90 -30.15 14.27
C ARG A 478 -55.40 -30.13 12.82
N ALA A 479 -55.49 -29.00 12.13
CA ALA A 479 -54.93 -28.84 10.79
C ALA A 479 -53.41 -28.97 10.81
N ALA A 480 -52.75 -28.29 11.77
CA ALA A 480 -51.32 -28.40 12.01
C ALA A 480 -50.89 -29.85 12.27
N TRP A 481 -51.62 -30.59 13.13
CA TRP A 481 -51.33 -32.00 13.40
C TRP A 481 -51.38 -32.84 12.13
N ILE A 482 -52.46 -32.77 11.35
CA ILE A 482 -52.64 -33.58 10.12
C ILE A 482 -51.47 -33.32 9.16
N ARG A 483 -51.09 -32.08 8.97
CA ARG A 483 -49.96 -31.70 8.13
C ARG A 483 -48.64 -32.27 8.66
N LEU A 484 -48.38 -32.11 9.95
CA LEU A 484 -47.13 -32.57 10.58
C LEU A 484 -47.02 -34.10 10.62
N GLU A 485 -48.13 -34.84 10.76
CA GLU A 485 -48.12 -36.31 10.69
C GLU A 485 -47.66 -36.80 9.31
N GLN A 486 -48.16 -36.18 8.24
CA GLN A 486 -47.70 -36.48 6.87
C GLN A 486 -46.23 -36.06 6.66
N THR A 487 -45.87 -34.87 7.15
CA THR A 487 -44.49 -34.33 7.05
C THR A 487 -43.52 -35.23 7.82
N TRP A 488 -43.90 -35.74 9.01
CA TRP A 488 -43.07 -36.65 9.80
C TRP A 488 -42.81 -37.96 9.08
N GLY A 489 -43.83 -38.50 8.41
CA GLY A 489 -43.67 -39.67 7.54
C GLY A 489 -42.62 -39.45 6.45
N ARG A 490 -42.68 -38.30 5.74
CA ARG A 490 -41.71 -37.93 4.72
C ARG A 490 -40.30 -37.72 5.32
N ALA A 491 -40.20 -37.05 6.47
CA ALA A 491 -38.92 -36.80 7.16
C ALA A 491 -38.25 -38.11 7.59
N ARG A 492 -39.04 -39.12 8.03
CA ARG A 492 -38.53 -40.45 8.36
C ARG A 492 -37.97 -41.18 7.12
N THR A 493 -38.67 -41.12 6.00
CA THR A 493 -38.20 -41.70 4.73
C THR A 493 -36.93 -41.03 4.26
N LEU A 494 -36.88 -39.70 4.29
CA LEU A 494 -35.69 -38.93 3.88
C LEU A 494 -34.49 -39.20 4.79
N ALA A 495 -34.67 -39.25 6.11
CA ALA A 495 -33.60 -39.59 7.04
C ALA A 495 -33.13 -41.05 6.92
N ALA A 496 -33.99 -41.97 6.49
CA ALA A 496 -33.60 -43.35 6.23
C ALA A 496 -32.77 -43.53 4.95
N SER A 497 -32.86 -42.62 3.98
CA SER A 497 -32.05 -42.66 2.75
C SER A 497 -30.57 -42.26 2.99
N ASP A 498 -30.30 -41.49 4.05
CA ASP A 498 -28.96 -41.12 4.48
C ASP A 498 -28.85 -41.14 6.01
N PRO A 499 -28.65 -42.33 6.63
CA PRO A 499 -28.64 -42.49 8.08
C PRO A 499 -27.49 -41.78 8.81
N GLN A 500 -26.43 -41.41 8.09
CA GLN A 500 -25.25 -40.69 8.64
C GLN A 500 -25.44 -39.17 8.65
N ASN A 501 -26.49 -38.67 8.01
CA ASN A 501 -26.77 -37.26 7.90
C ASN A 501 -27.42 -36.70 9.17
N ALA A 502 -26.63 -36.12 10.03
CA ALA A 502 -27.08 -35.57 11.31
C ALA A 502 -28.17 -34.48 11.13
N ARG A 503 -28.12 -33.69 10.03
CA ARG A 503 -29.12 -32.65 9.77
C ARG A 503 -30.51 -33.25 9.47
N LEU A 504 -30.58 -34.30 8.68
CA LEU A 504 -31.84 -35.00 8.42
C LEU A 504 -32.40 -35.68 9.66
N ALA A 505 -31.53 -36.30 10.48
CA ALA A 505 -31.94 -36.90 11.75
C ALA A 505 -32.53 -35.83 12.67
N ARG A 506 -31.89 -34.68 12.83
CA ARG A 506 -32.36 -33.55 13.63
C ARG A 506 -33.69 -33.00 13.14
N GLN A 507 -33.86 -32.79 11.82
CA GLN A 507 -35.12 -32.32 11.26
C GLN A 507 -36.27 -33.30 11.49
N ARG A 508 -36.03 -34.59 11.32
CA ARG A 508 -37.03 -35.65 11.63
C ARG A 508 -37.50 -35.59 13.08
N ILE A 509 -36.56 -35.41 14.02
CA ILE A 509 -36.87 -35.27 15.44
C ILE A 509 -37.71 -34.01 15.68
N ALA A 510 -37.30 -32.87 15.13
CA ALA A 510 -38.03 -31.62 15.29
C ALA A 510 -39.46 -31.70 14.74
N VAL A 511 -39.67 -32.28 13.55
CA VAL A 511 -41.02 -32.50 13.00
C VAL A 511 -41.87 -33.38 13.92
N GLY A 512 -41.29 -34.43 14.50
CA GLY A 512 -41.96 -35.29 15.50
C GLY A 512 -42.38 -34.51 16.75
N VAL A 513 -41.52 -33.63 17.24
CA VAL A 513 -41.81 -32.77 18.40
C VAL A 513 -42.92 -31.75 18.09
N PHE A 514 -42.88 -31.09 16.92
CA PHE A 514 -43.98 -30.21 16.48
C PHE A 514 -45.29 -30.94 16.33
N MET A 515 -45.26 -32.18 15.78
CA MET A 515 -46.43 -33.02 15.70
C MET A 515 -47.01 -33.34 17.08
N ALA A 516 -46.16 -33.74 18.04
CA ALA A 516 -46.60 -34.02 19.40
C ALA A 516 -47.28 -32.81 20.04
N ARG A 517 -46.69 -31.62 19.87
CA ARG A 517 -47.25 -30.33 20.34
C ARG A 517 -48.63 -30.08 19.74
N ALA A 518 -48.80 -30.27 18.44
CA ALA A 518 -50.05 -30.06 17.74
C ALA A 518 -51.12 -31.09 18.14
N VAL A 519 -50.75 -32.37 18.33
CA VAL A 519 -51.63 -33.43 18.83
C VAL A 519 -52.20 -33.09 20.21
N VAL A 520 -51.33 -32.68 21.13
CA VAL A 520 -51.73 -32.28 22.49
C VAL A 520 -52.68 -31.08 22.45
N ALA A 521 -52.36 -30.05 21.68
CA ALA A 521 -53.20 -28.86 21.57
C ALA A 521 -54.56 -29.12 20.92
N ALA A 522 -54.64 -30.13 20.05
CA ALA A 522 -55.88 -30.58 19.39
C ALA A 522 -56.73 -31.54 20.25
N GLY A 523 -56.29 -31.90 21.45
CA GLY A 523 -56.93 -32.92 22.27
C GLY A 523 -56.88 -34.34 21.63
N GLY A 524 -55.86 -34.60 20.82
CA GLY A 524 -55.66 -35.86 20.12
C GLY A 524 -55.08 -36.96 21.00
N PRO A 525 -54.91 -38.19 20.47
CA PRO A 525 -54.41 -39.33 21.23
C PRO A 525 -53.01 -39.11 21.79
N SER A 526 -52.82 -39.21 23.12
CA SER A 526 -51.54 -39.09 23.80
C SER A 526 -50.48 -40.07 23.25
N GLU A 527 -50.87 -41.20 22.74
CA GLU A 527 -50.00 -42.20 22.13
C GLU A 527 -49.25 -41.63 20.91
N LYS A 528 -49.94 -40.84 20.04
CA LYS A 528 -49.31 -40.17 18.90
C LYS A 528 -48.33 -39.09 19.35
N ALA A 529 -48.66 -38.33 20.39
CA ALA A 529 -47.75 -37.37 20.97
C ALA A 529 -46.50 -38.03 21.56
N ARG A 530 -46.67 -39.15 22.31
CA ARG A 530 -45.54 -39.93 22.83
C ARG A 530 -44.67 -40.48 21.69
N ALA A 531 -45.27 -40.99 20.60
CA ALA A 531 -44.51 -41.46 19.44
C ALA A 531 -43.64 -40.37 18.81
N GLY A 532 -44.17 -39.16 18.69
CA GLY A 532 -43.40 -38.01 18.18
C GLY A 532 -42.25 -37.56 19.09
N LEU A 533 -42.38 -37.78 20.42
CA LEU A 533 -41.36 -37.41 21.40
C LEU A 533 -40.35 -38.52 21.70
N ALA A 534 -40.64 -39.77 21.38
CA ALA A 534 -39.84 -40.93 21.79
C ALA A 534 -38.36 -40.83 21.37
N GLU A 535 -38.11 -40.45 20.14
CA GLU A 535 -36.74 -40.31 19.63
C GLU A 535 -36.00 -39.16 20.28
N CYS A 536 -36.63 -38.01 20.40
CA CYS A 536 -36.05 -36.84 21.07
C CYS A 536 -35.67 -37.17 22.53
N GLN A 537 -36.57 -37.82 23.26
CA GLN A 537 -36.31 -38.18 24.66
C GLN A 537 -35.20 -39.22 24.81
N SER A 538 -35.08 -40.17 23.88
CA SER A 538 -34.03 -41.20 23.92
C SER A 538 -32.64 -40.66 23.57
N ARG A 539 -32.55 -39.56 22.82
CA ARG A 539 -31.29 -38.96 22.35
C ARG A 539 -31.01 -37.57 22.96
N LEU A 540 -31.74 -37.16 23.98
CA LEU A 540 -31.73 -35.80 24.53
C LEU A 540 -30.32 -35.26 24.83
N ALA A 541 -29.41 -36.11 25.31
CA ALA A 541 -28.04 -35.72 25.61
C ALA A 541 -27.15 -35.47 24.37
N GLN A 542 -27.58 -35.99 23.22
CA GLN A 542 -26.84 -35.91 21.94
C GLN A 542 -27.34 -34.78 21.04
N GLU A 543 -28.53 -34.23 21.33
CA GLU A 543 -29.15 -33.18 20.53
C GLU A 543 -28.63 -31.80 20.93
N ASP A 544 -28.73 -30.84 20.00
CA ASP A 544 -28.42 -29.45 20.30
C ASP A 544 -29.41 -28.81 21.30
N GLU A 545 -29.07 -27.67 21.82
CA GLU A 545 -29.87 -26.98 22.84
C GLU A 545 -31.29 -26.69 22.37
N GLU A 546 -31.46 -26.26 21.12
CA GLU A 546 -32.77 -25.87 20.59
C GLU A 546 -33.72 -27.06 20.44
N VAL A 547 -33.24 -28.20 19.96
CA VAL A 547 -34.03 -29.43 19.88
C VAL A 547 -34.38 -29.94 21.28
N ARG A 548 -33.44 -29.83 22.25
CA ARG A 548 -33.72 -30.15 23.66
C ARG A 548 -34.82 -29.27 24.25
N ASP A 549 -34.76 -27.97 23.96
CA ASP A 549 -35.74 -27.00 24.43
C ASP A 549 -37.13 -27.26 23.85
N LEU A 550 -37.23 -27.51 22.54
CA LEU A 550 -38.47 -27.90 21.87
C LEU A 550 -39.05 -29.18 22.45
N CYS A 551 -38.19 -30.17 22.67
CA CYS A 551 -38.57 -31.45 23.25
C CYS A 551 -39.14 -31.28 24.67
N ALA A 552 -38.47 -30.49 25.50
CA ALA A 552 -38.89 -30.22 26.88
C ALA A 552 -40.24 -29.49 26.92
N VAL A 553 -40.47 -28.52 26.07
CA VAL A 553 -41.75 -27.78 25.99
C VAL A 553 -42.87 -28.73 25.56
N ALA A 554 -42.67 -29.55 24.53
CA ALA A 554 -43.68 -30.46 24.04
C ALA A 554 -43.96 -31.60 25.05
N ALA A 555 -42.92 -32.12 25.74
CA ALA A 555 -43.06 -33.12 26.80
C ALA A 555 -43.81 -32.56 28.02
N ALA A 556 -43.54 -31.34 28.44
CA ALA A 556 -44.27 -30.69 29.54
C ALA A 556 -45.75 -30.46 29.18
N ARG A 557 -46.08 -30.11 27.93
CA ARG A 557 -47.47 -30.01 27.47
C ARG A 557 -48.19 -31.35 27.51
N LEU A 558 -47.52 -32.41 27.09
CA LEU A 558 -48.07 -33.77 27.16
C LEU A 558 -48.26 -34.21 28.63
N ALA A 559 -47.26 -33.97 29.48
CA ALA A 559 -47.34 -34.29 30.90
C ALA A 559 -48.48 -33.55 31.60
N ARG A 560 -48.74 -32.30 31.24
CA ARG A 560 -49.90 -31.52 31.72
C ARG A 560 -51.22 -32.15 31.26
N ALA A 561 -51.32 -32.51 29.99
CA ALA A 561 -52.52 -33.17 29.46
C ALA A 561 -52.78 -34.54 30.09
N GLU A 562 -51.75 -35.25 30.52
CA GLU A 562 -51.81 -36.53 31.20
C GLU A 562 -51.87 -36.44 32.73
N ALA A 563 -51.97 -35.21 33.30
CA ALA A 563 -51.96 -34.93 34.71
C ALA A 563 -50.72 -35.50 35.45
N ARG A 564 -49.52 -35.38 34.87
CA ARG A 564 -48.23 -35.79 35.44
C ARG A 564 -47.42 -34.60 35.96
N PRO A 565 -47.67 -34.08 37.14
CA PRO A 565 -47.06 -32.84 37.64
C PRO A 565 -45.56 -32.96 37.98
N THR A 566 -45.04 -34.17 38.12
CA THR A 566 -43.65 -34.48 38.47
C THR A 566 -42.81 -34.88 37.26
N ASP A 567 -43.28 -34.61 36.04
CA ASP A 567 -42.51 -34.93 34.84
C ASP A 567 -41.19 -34.19 34.79
N PRO A 568 -40.06 -34.84 34.48
CA PRO A 568 -38.73 -34.23 34.40
C PRO A 568 -38.62 -33.03 33.45
N ALA A 569 -39.53 -32.92 32.49
CA ALA A 569 -39.57 -31.77 31.56
C ALA A 569 -39.79 -30.44 32.28
N TYR A 570 -40.59 -30.42 33.36
CA TYR A 570 -40.79 -29.19 34.15
C TYR A 570 -39.52 -28.74 34.86
N ASP A 571 -38.71 -29.66 35.35
CA ASP A 571 -37.44 -29.34 35.98
C ASP A 571 -36.40 -28.81 34.97
N TYR A 572 -36.41 -29.35 33.76
CA TYR A 572 -35.58 -28.83 32.67
C TYR A 572 -35.97 -27.40 32.31
N LEU A 573 -37.25 -27.11 32.09
CA LEU A 573 -37.75 -25.78 31.76
C LEU A 573 -37.44 -24.76 32.84
N ARG A 574 -37.59 -25.12 34.13
CA ARG A 574 -37.30 -24.25 35.24
C ARG A 574 -35.83 -23.86 35.30
N ARG A 575 -34.93 -24.84 35.12
CA ARG A 575 -33.50 -24.62 35.14
C ARG A 575 -32.98 -23.82 33.94
N ASN A 576 -33.60 -23.91 32.79
CA ASN A 576 -33.15 -23.31 31.55
C ASN A 576 -33.98 -22.09 31.09
N ARG A 577 -34.95 -21.66 31.91
CA ARG A 577 -35.91 -20.61 31.53
C ARG A 577 -35.23 -19.33 31.06
N GLU A 578 -34.27 -18.82 31.82
CA GLU A 578 -33.56 -17.57 31.49
C GLU A 578 -32.85 -17.66 30.13
N ARG A 579 -32.16 -18.76 29.88
CA ARG A 579 -31.49 -19.00 28.61
C ARG A 579 -32.49 -19.08 27.45
N MET A 580 -33.53 -19.91 27.60
CA MET A 580 -34.54 -20.16 26.57
C MET A 580 -35.35 -18.92 26.19
N THR A 581 -35.48 -17.97 27.11
CA THR A 581 -36.22 -16.72 26.89
C THR A 581 -35.34 -15.53 26.51
N LYS A 582 -34.03 -15.74 26.35
CA LYS A 582 -33.08 -14.69 26.01
C LYS A 582 -33.28 -14.14 24.59
N SER A 583 -33.58 -15.00 23.63
CA SER A 583 -33.98 -14.64 22.27
C SER A 583 -35.50 -14.68 22.15
N ARG A 584 -36.12 -13.78 21.41
CA ARG A 584 -37.56 -13.72 21.25
C ARG A 584 -38.09 -14.94 20.46
N LEU A 585 -37.35 -15.34 19.43
CA LEU A 585 -37.65 -16.54 18.64
C LEU A 585 -36.44 -17.46 18.62
N SER A 586 -36.68 -18.76 18.58
CA SER A 586 -35.64 -19.76 18.41
C SER A 586 -34.93 -19.62 17.06
N GLU A 587 -33.66 -20.00 17.03
CA GLU A 587 -32.78 -19.76 15.87
C GLU A 587 -33.23 -20.57 14.64
N GLN A 588 -33.46 -21.80 14.81
CA GLN A 588 -33.74 -22.72 13.70
C GLN A 588 -35.24 -22.84 13.36
N TRP A 589 -36.12 -22.68 14.36
CA TRP A 589 -37.54 -23.09 14.21
C TRP A 589 -38.53 -21.93 14.39
N GLY A 590 -38.05 -20.71 14.73
CA GLY A 590 -38.89 -19.54 14.92
C GLY A 590 -39.95 -19.71 16.05
N VAL A 591 -39.64 -20.47 17.11
CA VAL A 591 -40.53 -20.69 18.25
C VAL A 591 -40.32 -19.63 19.33
N ASP A 592 -41.40 -19.01 19.79
CA ASP A 592 -41.38 -18.11 20.96
C ASP A 592 -41.43 -18.91 22.26
N PHE A 593 -40.27 -19.28 22.78
CA PHE A 593 -40.14 -20.02 24.03
C PHE A 593 -40.73 -19.27 25.24
N SER A 594 -40.69 -17.95 25.25
CA SER A 594 -41.33 -17.18 26.32
C SER A 594 -42.82 -17.38 26.36
N ARG A 595 -43.49 -17.36 25.20
CA ARG A 595 -44.92 -17.64 25.05
C ARG A 595 -45.22 -19.08 25.41
N GLU A 596 -44.40 -20.03 24.94
CA GLU A 596 -44.59 -21.45 25.21
C GLU A 596 -44.48 -21.76 26.71
N ILE A 597 -43.43 -21.29 27.40
CA ILE A 597 -43.23 -21.56 28.83
C ILE A 597 -44.31 -20.90 29.66
N ASN A 598 -44.68 -19.64 29.35
CA ASN A 598 -45.73 -18.93 30.06
C ASN A 598 -47.10 -19.61 29.92
N SER A 599 -47.37 -20.30 28.80
CA SER A 599 -48.59 -21.03 28.59
C SER A 599 -48.68 -22.33 29.39
N LEU A 600 -47.57 -22.80 29.97
CA LEU A 600 -47.53 -23.99 30.83
C LEU A 600 -47.86 -23.67 32.31
N GLY A 601 -47.91 -22.40 32.63
CA GLY A 601 -48.38 -21.86 33.94
C GLY A 601 -47.42 -21.85 34.97
#